data_e2668b2a34636bbff4e30be027755122
#
_entry.id   e2668b2a34636bbff4e30be027755122
#
_cell.length_a   1.000
_cell.length_b   1.000
_cell.length_c   1.000
_cell.angle_alpha   90.00
_cell.angle_beta   90.00
_cell.angle_gamma   90.00
#
_symmetry.space_group_name_H-M   'P 1'
#
loop_
_entity.id
_entity.type
_entity.pdbx_description
1 polymer ?
#
loop_
_entity_poly.entity_id
_entity_poly.type
_entity_poly.pdbx_seq_one_letter_code
_entity_poly.pdbx_strand_id
1 'polypeptide(L)'
;MGRFLKKVRAPGHGTAQSMAIPKGGTDSRPVTPEFGDTRFNTDTLALEIFNGTVFHASAHIGEVTLTVDTFTGDGSTTTYTMSKDATAVNQILVFIGSVYQQPTTAYSVLDDEITFTSAPPTGETISVTHNLGSTDAT
;
A
#
# COMPACT_ATOMS: atom_id res chain seq x y z
N MET A 1 -21.48 -37.90 -30.99
CA MET A 1 -20.16 -37.24 -30.87
C MET A 1 -19.88 -36.95 -29.42
N GLY A 2 -19.00 -37.75 -28.80
CA GLY A 2 -18.66 -37.61 -27.41
C GLY A 2 -17.83 -36.35 -27.16
N ARG A 3 -18.32 -35.42 -26.35
CA ARG A 3 -17.51 -34.35 -25.79
C ARG A 3 -16.50 -35.01 -24.86
N PHE A 4 -15.23 -35.00 -25.24
CA PHE A 4 -14.16 -35.28 -24.30
C PHE A 4 -14.15 -34.18 -23.24
N LEU A 5 -14.69 -34.48 -22.07
CA LEU A 5 -14.42 -33.67 -20.87
C LEU A 5 -12.91 -33.77 -20.67
N LYS A 6 -12.20 -32.68 -20.93
CA LYS A 6 -10.81 -32.54 -20.58
C LYS A 6 -10.75 -32.73 -19.07
N LYS A 7 -10.23 -33.88 -18.64
CA LYS A 7 -10.08 -34.18 -17.21
C LYS A 7 -9.19 -33.10 -16.60
N VAL A 8 -9.80 -32.14 -15.95
CA VAL A 8 -9.07 -31.19 -15.09
C VAL A 8 -8.45 -32.10 -14.04
N ARG A 9 -7.16 -32.37 -14.13
CA ARG A 9 -6.42 -33.02 -13.07
C ARG A 9 -6.53 -32.07 -11.87
N ALA A 10 -7.33 -32.48 -10.89
CA ALA A 10 -7.16 -31.92 -9.58
C ALA A 10 -5.68 -32.09 -9.21
N PRO A 11 -4.98 -31.05 -8.79
CA PRO A 11 -3.59 -31.18 -8.36
C PRO A 11 -3.57 -32.25 -7.29
N GLY A 12 -2.79 -33.33 -7.54
CA GLY A 12 -2.70 -34.45 -6.63
C GLY A 12 -2.31 -33.93 -5.27
N HIS A 13 -2.96 -34.43 -4.23
CA HIS A 13 -2.57 -34.21 -2.83
C HIS A 13 -1.23 -34.95 -2.60
N GLY A 14 -0.15 -34.34 -3.14
CA GLY A 14 1.20 -34.70 -2.71
C GLY A 14 1.47 -34.04 -1.36
N THR A 15 2.42 -34.55 -0.63
CA THR A 15 2.85 -34.08 0.70
C THR A 15 3.33 -32.62 0.75
N ALA A 16 3.45 -31.94 -0.37
CA ALA A 16 3.67 -30.50 -0.49
C ALA A 16 2.29 -29.83 -0.66
N GLN A 17 1.79 -29.21 0.40
CA GLN A 17 0.49 -28.55 0.45
C GLN A 17 0.51 -27.19 -0.24
N SER A 18 0.79 -27.17 -1.55
CA SER A 18 0.73 -25.95 -2.34
C SER A 18 -0.14 -26.12 -3.56
N MET A 19 -0.97 -25.13 -3.86
CA MET A 19 -1.73 -25.01 -5.10
C MET A 19 -0.97 -24.08 -6.03
N ALA A 20 -0.69 -24.56 -7.27
CA ALA A 20 -0.14 -23.70 -8.31
C ALA A 20 -1.27 -22.87 -8.93
N ILE A 21 -1.14 -21.55 -8.87
CA ILE A 21 -2.01 -20.62 -9.57
C ILE A 21 -1.32 -20.08 -10.82
N PRO A 22 -2.07 -19.62 -11.84
CA PRO A 22 -1.49 -18.94 -13.00
C PRO A 22 -0.62 -17.77 -12.56
N LYS A 23 0.53 -17.58 -13.20
CA LYS A 23 1.48 -16.52 -12.85
C LYS A 23 2.05 -15.85 -14.11
N GLY A 24 2.42 -14.59 -13.98
CA GLY A 24 3.07 -13.81 -15.04
C GLY A 24 3.10 -12.33 -14.69
N GLY A 25 3.82 -11.55 -15.47
CA GLY A 25 3.89 -10.10 -15.30
C GLY A 25 2.56 -9.39 -15.61
N THR A 26 2.53 -8.10 -15.39
CA THR A 26 1.37 -7.23 -15.65
C THR A 26 0.93 -7.30 -17.11
N ASP A 27 1.86 -7.32 -18.05
CA ASP A 27 1.59 -7.41 -19.48
C ASP A 27 1.08 -8.79 -19.94
N SER A 28 1.20 -9.80 -19.08
CA SER A 28 0.71 -11.16 -19.32
C SER A 28 -0.72 -11.39 -18.81
N ARG A 29 -1.43 -10.34 -18.42
CA ARG A 29 -2.84 -10.45 -18.03
C ARG A 29 -3.69 -10.92 -19.21
N PRO A 30 -4.70 -11.80 -18.98
CA PRO A 30 -5.65 -12.19 -20.02
C PRO A 30 -6.29 -10.95 -20.66
N VAL A 31 -6.41 -10.96 -21.99
CA VAL A 31 -7.08 -9.87 -22.74
C VAL A 31 -8.60 -9.87 -22.55
N THR A 32 -9.17 -11.00 -22.17
CA THR A 32 -10.60 -11.17 -21.85
C THR A 32 -10.74 -11.92 -20.53
N PRO A 33 -10.45 -11.25 -19.40
CA PRO A 33 -10.60 -11.89 -18.10
C PRO A 33 -12.09 -12.00 -17.71
N GLU A 34 -12.42 -13.03 -16.92
CA GLU A 34 -13.75 -13.19 -16.33
C GLU A 34 -13.75 -12.79 -14.85
N PHE A 35 -14.90 -12.38 -14.35
CA PHE A 35 -15.05 -12.00 -12.94
C PHE A 35 -14.59 -13.15 -12.01
N GLY A 36 -13.68 -12.84 -11.10
CA GLY A 36 -13.11 -13.81 -10.17
C GLY A 36 -11.85 -14.52 -10.68
N ASP A 37 -11.40 -14.25 -11.92
CA ASP A 37 -10.11 -14.76 -12.39
C ASP A 37 -9.00 -14.36 -11.43
N THR A 38 -8.25 -15.36 -10.98
CA THR A 38 -7.21 -15.20 -9.97
C THR A 38 -5.86 -15.62 -10.54
N ARG A 39 -4.83 -14.80 -10.32
CA ARG A 39 -3.46 -15.05 -10.77
C ARG A 39 -2.45 -14.43 -9.81
N PHE A 40 -1.20 -14.87 -9.88
CA PHE A 40 -0.08 -14.24 -9.23
C PHE A 40 0.66 -13.32 -10.20
N ASN A 41 0.76 -12.02 -9.88
CA ASN A 41 1.54 -11.07 -10.66
C ASN A 41 2.99 -11.10 -10.18
N THR A 42 3.91 -11.43 -11.11
CA THR A 42 5.34 -11.55 -10.79
C THR A 42 6.07 -10.22 -10.74
N ASP A 43 5.52 -9.16 -11.32
CA ASP A 43 6.12 -7.82 -11.29
C ASP A 43 5.82 -7.11 -9.97
N THR A 44 4.58 -7.26 -9.50
CA THR A 44 4.11 -6.63 -8.25
C THR A 44 4.21 -7.56 -7.04
N LEU A 45 4.56 -8.84 -7.26
CA LEU A 45 4.60 -9.90 -6.24
C LEU A 45 3.28 -10.04 -5.46
N ALA A 46 2.17 -9.83 -6.14
CA ALA A 46 0.84 -9.83 -5.53
C ALA A 46 -0.09 -10.88 -6.14
N LEU A 47 -0.98 -11.42 -5.31
CA LEU A 47 -2.13 -12.17 -5.81
C LEU A 47 -3.15 -11.17 -6.35
N GLU A 48 -3.58 -11.36 -7.60
CA GLU A 48 -4.56 -10.49 -8.27
C GLU A 48 -5.87 -11.24 -8.50
N ILE A 49 -6.98 -10.53 -8.32
CA ILE A 49 -8.32 -11.01 -8.61
C ILE A 49 -9.01 -10.00 -9.53
N PHE A 50 -9.59 -10.47 -10.64
CA PHE A 50 -10.35 -9.61 -11.54
C PHE A 50 -11.74 -9.34 -10.98
N ASN A 51 -12.09 -8.06 -10.79
CA ASN A 51 -13.36 -7.64 -10.21
C ASN A 51 -14.46 -7.34 -11.26
N GLY A 52 -14.24 -7.74 -12.50
CA GLY A 52 -15.13 -7.44 -13.63
C GLY A 52 -14.72 -6.21 -14.43
N THR A 53 -13.79 -5.40 -13.92
CA THR A 53 -13.29 -4.19 -14.58
C THR A 53 -11.77 -4.18 -14.66
N VAL A 54 -11.10 -4.45 -13.55
CA VAL A 54 -9.63 -4.45 -13.42
C VAL A 54 -9.15 -5.58 -12.51
N PHE A 55 -7.88 -5.95 -12.63
CA PHE A 55 -7.22 -6.83 -11.66
C PHE A 55 -6.84 -6.02 -10.41
N HIS A 56 -7.40 -6.41 -9.26
CA HIS A 56 -7.02 -5.90 -7.95
C HIS A 56 -6.02 -6.80 -7.26
N ALA A 57 -4.98 -6.21 -6.70
CA ALA A 57 -4.11 -6.93 -5.78
C ALA A 57 -4.87 -7.25 -4.49
N SER A 58 -4.95 -8.51 -4.14
CA SER A 58 -5.69 -8.97 -2.95
C SER A 58 -4.85 -8.89 -1.67
N ALA A 59 -3.54 -8.99 -1.78
CA ALA A 59 -2.60 -8.81 -0.68
C ALA A 59 -1.18 -8.57 -1.21
N HIS A 60 -0.43 -7.69 -0.58
CA HIS A 60 1.02 -7.66 -0.73
C HIS A 60 1.61 -8.80 0.10
N ILE A 61 2.35 -9.68 -0.58
CA ILE A 61 3.24 -10.61 0.12
C ILE A 61 4.54 -9.85 0.31
N GLY A 62 4.61 -9.03 1.35
CA GLY A 62 5.77 -8.22 1.65
C GLY A 62 5.68 -7.63 3.05
N GLU A 63 6.81 -7.29 3.59
CA GLU A 63 6.91 -6.58 4.85
C GLU A 63 6.46 -5.13 4.65
N VAL A 64 5.46 -4.68 5.40
CA VAL A 64 5.11 -3.26 5.48
C VAL A 64 6.13 -2.59 6.39
N THR A 65 7.13 -1.96 5.79
CA THR A 65 8.12 -1.19 6.57
C THR A 65 7.54 0.19 6.86
N LEU A 66 7.32 0.47 8.14
CA LEU A 66 7.00 1.83 8.58
C LEU A 66 8.23 2.72 8.38
N THR A 67 8.03 3.88 7.77
CA THR A 67 9.05 4.91 7.64
C THR A 67 8.75 6.02 8.64
N VAL A 68 9.75 6.48 9.37
CA VAL A 68 9.61 7.59 10.31
C VAL A 68 10.55 8.71 9.88
N ASP A 69 9.98 9.86 9.55
CA ASP A 69 10.73 11.10 9.37
C ASP A 69 10.78 11.86 10.69
N THR A 70 11.92 12.48 10.95
CA THR A 70 12.15 13.23 12.17
C THR A 70 12.68 14.61 11.82
N PHE A 71 12.03 15.64 12.36
CA PHE A 71 12.43 17.05 12.23
C PHE A 71 12.55 17.69 13.61
N THR A 72 13.14 18.86 13.65
CA THR A 72 13.22 19.67 14.88
C THR A 72 12.47 20.98 14.66
N GLY A 73 11.55 21.30 15.55
CA GLY A 73 10.85 22.57 15.54
C GLY A 73 11.81 23.73 15.82
N ASP A 74 11.61 24.86 15.14
CA ASP A 74 12.37 26.11 15.34
C ASP A 74 11.52 27.27 15.85
N GLY A 75 10.23 27.01 16.08
CA GLY A 75 9.26 28.00 16.53
C GLY A 75 8.75 28.96 15.45
N SER A 76 9.18 28.78 14.19
CA SER A 76 8.81 29.68 13.08
C SER A 76 8.40 28.93 11.81
N THR A 77 9.07 27.83 11.49
CA THR A 77 8.80 27.01 10.31
C THR A 77 7.55 26.18 10.51
N THR A 78 6.63 26.24 9.55
CA THR A 78 5.38 25.45 9.57
C THR A 78 5.38 24.31 8.56
N THR A 79 6.19 24.34 7.50
CA THR A 79 6.20 23.34 6.42
C THR A 79 7.49 22.54 6.45
N TYR A 80 7.36 21.21 6.38
CA TYR A 80 8.47 20.26 6.35
C TYR A 80 8.28 19.28 5.22
N THR A 81 9.38 18.93 4.51
CA THR A 81 9.37 17.97 3.42
C THR A 81 9.63 16.57 3.97
N MET A 82 8.69 15.67 3.73
CA MET A 82 8.75 14.27 4.15
C MET A 82 9.51 13.42 3.12
N SER A 83 9.97 12.24 3.52
CA SER A 83 10.66 11.30 2.62
C SER A 83 9.70 10.50 1.73
N LYS A 84 8.39 10.60 1.98
CA LYS A 84 7.33 9.88 1.27
C LYS A 84 6.13 10.80 1.06
N ASP A 85 5.50 10.64 -0.11
CA ASP A 85 4.24 11.29 -0.42
C ASP A 85 3.13 10.74 0.50
N ALA A 86 2.26 11.63 0.95
CA ALA A 86 1.05 11.29 1.66
C ALA A 86 -0.17 11.83 0.88
N THR A 87 -0.96 10.93 0.33
CA THR A 87 -2.14 11.31 -0.47
C THR A 87 -3.32 11.77 0.39
N ALA A 88 -3.28 11.51 1.69
CA ALA A 88 -4.29 11.95 2.64
C ALA A 88 -3.69 12.15 4.05
N VAL A 89 -4.20 13.15 4.75
CA VAL A 89 -3.73 13.53 6.11
C VAL A 89 -3.83 12.42 7.16
N ASN A 90 -4.72 11.45 6.96
CA ASN A 90 -4.94 10.31 7.86
C ASN A 90 -4.09 9.08 7.52
N GLN A 91 -3.23 9.16 6.51
CA GLN A 91 -2.28 8.10 6.16
C GLN A 91 -0.96 8.21 6.92
N ILE A 92 -0.78 9.28 7.68
CA ILE A 92 0.39 9.51 8.51
C ILE A 92 0.00 9.70 9.98
N LEU A 93 0.92 9.38 10.87
CA LEU A 93 0.78 9.61 12.31
C LEU A 93 1.86 10.60 12.74
N VAL A 94 1.43 11.70 13.35
CA VAL A 94 2.30 12.85 13.65
C VAL A 94 2.32 13.14 15.14
N PHE A 95 3.52 13.30 15.68
CA PHE A 95 3.76 13.74 17.04
C PHE A 95 4.70 14.95 17.07
N ILE A 96 4.46 15.89 17.98
CA ILE A 96 5.41 16.92 18.37
C ILE A 96 5.78 16.66 19.84
N GLY A 97 7.03 16.30 20.08
CA GLY A 97 7.43 15.70 21.34
C GLY A 97 6.65 14.42 21.62
N SER A 98 5.88 14.38 22.70
CA SER A 98 5.01 13.25 23.06
C SER A 98 3.52 13.51 22.74
N VAL A 99 3.20 14.61 22.06
CA VAL A 99 1.82 15.04 21.82
C VAL A 99 1.40 14.68 20.40
N TYR A 100 0.35 13.84 20.31
CA TYR A 100 -0.29 13.51 19.02
C TYR A 100 -0.90 14.75 18.38
N GLN A 101 -0.71 14.87 17.07
CA GLN A 101 -1.26 15.95 16.26
C GLN A 101 -2.47 15.43 15.47
N GLN A 102 -3.61 16.10 15.62
CA GLN A 102 -4.85 15.69 14.96
C GLN A 102 -4.84 16.09 13.50
N PRO A 103 -5.06 15.12 12.55
CA PRO A 103 -5.19 15.40 11.14
C PRO A 103 -6.22 16.49 10.84
N THR A 104 -6.01 17.28 9.82
CA THR A 104 -6.86 18.39 9.35
C THR A 104 -6.99 19.57 10.30
N THR A 105 -6.82 19.36 11.61
CA THR A 105 -6.90 20.41 12.62
C THR A 105 -5.51 21.01 12.92
N ALA A 106 -4.53 20.14 13.16
CA ALA A 106 -3.18 20.56 13.54
C ALA A 106 -2.25 20.68 12.33
N TYR A 107 -2.54 19.95 11.25
CA TYR A 107 -1.73 19.98 10.03
C TYR A 107 -2.54 19.58 8.79
N SER A 108 -2.00 19.90 7.62
CA SER A 108 -2.41 19.42 6.29
C SER A 108 -1.24 18.77 5.59
N VAL A 109 -1.52 17.96 4.55
CA VAL A 109 -0.49 17.38 3.68
C VAL A 109 -0.83 17.65 2.22
N LEU A 110 0.22 17.83 1.42
CA LEU A 110 0.15 17.90 -0.03
C LEU A 110 1.43 17.28 -0.59
N ASP A 111 1.28 16.17 -1.31
CA ASP A 111 2.40 15.39 -1.83
C ASP A 111 3.36 14.98 -0.69
N ASP A 112 4.62 15.39 -0.74
CA ASP A 112 5.64 15.12 0.27
C ASP A 112 5.75 16.25 1.33
N GLU A 113 4.85 17.23 1.32
CA GLU A 113 4.88 18.33 2.29
C GLU A 113 3.82 18.18 3.38
N ILE A 114 4.25 18.32 4.65
CA ILE A 114 3.38 18.51 5.81
C ILE A 114 3.44 19.98 6.24
N THR A 115 2.26 20.60 6.38
CA THR A 115 2.13 21.99 6.84
C THR A 115 1.34 22.05 8.13
N PHE A 116 1.96 22.51 9.21
CA PHE A 116 1.33 22.71 10.50
C PHE A 116 0.56 24.04 10.55
N THR A 117 -0.58 24.05 11.25
CA THR A 117 -1.38 25.26 11.49
C THR A 117 -0.68 26.27 12.40
N SER A 118 0.23 25.80 13.25
CA SER A 118 1.10 26.61 14.10
C SER A 118 2.49 26.03 14.09
N ALA A 119 3.50 26.88 14.08
CA ALA A 119 4.89 26.44 14.07
C ALA A 119 5.21 25.57 15.30
N PRO A 120 5.80 24.37 15.10
CA PRO A 120 6.25 23.53 16.20
C PRO A 120 7.27 24.27 17.09
N PRO A 121 7.18 24.11 18.43
CA PRO A 121 8.05 24.83 19.35
C PRO A 121 9.52 24.53 19.10
N THR A 122 10.37 25.52 19.40
CA THR A 122 11.82 25.40 19.25
C THR A 122 12.38 24.26 20.11
N GLY A 123 13.13 23.38 19.50
CA GLY A 123 13.78 22.24 20.13
C GLY A 123 12.91 20.99 20.29
N GLU A 124 11.61 21.08 20.00
CA GLU A 124 10.73 19.90 20.02
C GLU A 124 10.95 19.02 18.81
N THR A 125 10.96 17.71 19.04
CA THR A 125 11.06 16.71 17.96
C THR A 125 9.71 16.53 17.30
N ILE A 126 9.68 16.60 15.98
CA ILE A 126 8.53 16.28 15.15
C ILE A 126 8.76 14.89 14.57
N SER A 127 7.88 13.94 14.84
CA SER A 127 7.95 12.58 14.30
C SER A 127 6.75 12.32 13.40
N VAL A 128 7.01 11.95 12.15
CA VAL A 128 6.00 11.62 11.15
C VAL A 128 6.17 10.17 10.73
N THR A 129 5.21 9.33 11.06
CA THR A 129 5.20 7.90 10.68
C THR A 129 4.34 7.72 9.45
N HIS A 130 4.91 7.10 8.41
CA HIS A 130 4.29 6.81 7.12
C HIS A 130 3.91 5.34 6.98
N ASN A 131 3.18 5.01 5.90
CA ASN A 131 2.76 3.66 5.52
C ASN A 131 1.81 3.01 6.53
N LEU A 132 0.94 3.79 7.14
CA LEU A 132 -0.11 3.29 8.03
C LEU A 132 -1.29 2.67 7.28
N GLY A 133 -1.35 2.80 5.96
CA GLY A 133 -2.35 2.19 5.09
C GLY A 133 -1.71 1.24 4.07
N SER A 134 -2.46 0.27 3.54
CA SER A 134 -2.04 -0.45 2.36
C SER A 134 -1.99 0.55 1.21
N THR A 135 -0.82 0.75 0.61
CA THR A 135 -0.74 1.49 -0.64
C THR A 135 -1.48 0.69 -1.69
N ASP A 136 -2.63 1.20 -2.15
CA ASP A 136 -3.18 0.75 -3.40
C ASP A 136 -2.11 1.04 -4.45
N ALA A 137 -1.53 -0.04 -4.99
CA ALA A 137 -0.67 0.08 -6.15
C ALA A 137 -1.55 0.50 -7.31
N THR A 138 -1.53 1.79 -7.64
CA THR A 138 -2.09 2.33 -8.88
C THR A 138 -1.28 1.85 -10.08
#